data_aa3405bbd4031362ef7b25e2dff6067c
#
_entry.id   aa3405bbd4031362ef7b25e2dff6067c
#
_cell.length_a   1.000
_cell.length_b   1.000
_cell.length_c   1.000
_cell.angle_alpha   90.00
_cell.angle_beta   90.00
_cell.angle_gamma   90.00
#
_symmetry.space_group_name_H-M   'P 1'
#
loop_
_entity.id
_entity.type
_entity.pdbx_description
1 polymer ?
#
loop_
_entity_poly.entity_id
_entity_poly.type
_entity_poly.pdbx_seq_one_letter_code
_entity_poly.pdbx_strand_id
1 'polypeptide(L)'
;MSFLYSFGNPNSAISSKNDGLKSTALKNTNEIVKSKVTFFKDAYNWIPSFCGYDWKLIDMQIASRRFDMEEPLPNYVDLRANFPQIQSMHPFPFNPIISVLYVAHYQLLRNGLPVFPLSAMYIYKNLQFYRNVSSLFSFECIFRTIQNAGLCSENDFRTNKESLERMDMLPNDLVEKSRAFQFIDIYRVDHNLELIKRLIKNEIPVLCGFVVYYDMAGIQTHMYMPIPEREQKLGGLTGVLVGYIEERKTFIMTTTFGSKYGSSGYVFVPYTYITDPRLTMELYVMDFQKDRVESYILQLKKMTELETTELKQSAKKYKRDDFGGLFK
;
A
#
# COMPACT_ATOMS: atom_id res chain seq x y z
N MET A 1 20.21 -5.26 24.58
CA MET A 1 21.20 -5.59 23.53
C MET A 1 20.74 -4.91 22.24
N SER A 2 21.41 -3.85 21.87
CA SER A 2 21.09 -3.04 20.69
C SER A 2 21.73 -3.65 19.45
N PHE A 3 20.93 -4.16 18.54
CA PHE A 3 21.42 -4.52 17.20
C PHE A 3 21.31 -3.30 16.28
N LEU A 4 22.41 -2.61 16.11
CA LEU A 4 22.61 -1.62 15.07
C LEU A 4 22.81 -2.35 13.72
N TYR A 5 21.85 -2.23 12.81
CA TYR A 5 22.02 -2.66 11.44
C TYR A 5 22.67 -1.53 10.63
N SER A 6 23.96 -1.70 10.30
CA SER A 6 24.64 -0.83 9.34
C SER A 6 24.36 -1.32 7.93
N PHE A 7 23.74 -0.47 7.11
CA PHE A 7 23.65 -0.68 5.67
C PHE A 7 24.97 -0.24 5.04
N GLY A 8 25.77 -1.21 4.60
CA GLY A 8 27.01 -0.96 3.87
C GLY A 8 26.74 -0.49 2.44
N ASN A 9 27.41 0.56 2.05
CA ASN A 9 27.41 1.14 0.70
C ASN A 9 28.41 0.35 -0.18
N PRO A 10 28.02 -0.26 -1.31
CA PRO A 10 28.99 -0.88 -2.22
C PRO A 10 29.26 0.03 -3.40
N ASN A 11 30.26 0.91 -3.29
CA ASN A 11 30.94 1.45 -4.45
C ASN A 11 32.37 0.95 -4.47
N SER A 12 32.70 0.01 -5.36
CA SER A 12 34.06 -0.18 -5.85
C SER A 12 34.01 -0.55 -7.34
N ALA A 13 34.64 0.33 -8.09
CA ALA A 13 34.80 0.26 -9.54
C ALA A 13 35.75 -0.85 -9.95
N ILE A 14 35.44 -1.52 -11.07
CA ILE A 14 36.45 -2.20 -11.89
C ILE A 14 36.34 -1.67 -13.31
N SER A 15 37.43 -1.06 -13.74
CA SER A 15 37.69 -0.62 -15.12
C SER A 15 38.23 -1.76 -15.97
N SER A 16 37.75 -1.94 -17.17
CA SER A 16 38.56 -2.43 -18.31
C SER A 16 37.96 -1.98 -19.62
N LYS A 17 38.85 -1.42 -20.44
CA LYS A 17 38.64 -0.98 -21.82
C LYS A 17 38.56 -2.23 -22.74
N ASN A 18 37.70 -2.20 -23.76
CA ASN A 18 38.06 -2.35 -25.17
C ASN A 18 36.83 -2.44 -26.11
N ASP A 19 36.96 -1.60 -27.10
CA ASP A 19 36.69 -1.73 -28.53
C ASP A 19 35.27 -1.84 -29.11
N GLY A 20 35.08 -0.92 -30.01
CA GLY A 20 33.98 -0.48 -30.80
C GLY A 20 33.35 -1.45 -31.79
N LEU A 21 32.18 -1.02 -32.24
CA LEU A 21 31.40 -1.49 -33.38
C LEU A 21 30.62 -2.79 -33.24
N LYS A 22 29.55 -2.68 -32.47
CA LYS A 22 28.25 -3.39 -32.73
C LYS A 22 27.24 -2.84 -31.73
N SER A 23 26.50 -1.74 -32.09
CA SER A 23 26.08 -1.31 -30.82
C SER A 23 24.85 -0.45 -30.61
N THR A 24 24.08 -0.07 -31.48
CA THR A 24 22.91 0.74 -31.12
C THR A 24 21.78 -0.12 -30.52
N ALA A 25 21.62 -1.34 -30.99
CA ALA A 25 20.59 -2.25 -30.45
C ALA A 25 21.00 -2.89 -29.11
N LEU A 26 22.30 -3.21 -28.93
CA LEU A 26 22.85 -3.73 -27.67
C LEU A 26 22.94 -2.68 -26.56
N LYS A 27 23.18 -1.42 -26.90
CA LYS A 27 23.13 -0.31 -25.93
C LYS A 27 21.72 -0.10 -25.39
N ASN A 28 20.70 -0.08 -26.25
CA ASN A 28 19.32 0.06 -25.81
C ASN A 28 18.84 -1.13 -24.92
N THR A 29 19.24 -2.36 -25.27
CA THR A 29 18.89 -3.52 -24.41
C THR A 29 19.62 -3.47 -23.08
N ASN A 30 20.89 -3.08 -23.03
CA ASN A 30 21.65 -2.98 -21.79
C ASN A 30 21.18 -1.82 -20.90
N GLU A 31 20.76 -0.69 -21.49
CA GLU A 31 20.16 0.40 -20.71
C GLU A 31 18.78 0.03 -20.17
N ILE A 32 17.94 -0.66 -20.94
CA ILE A 32 16.65 -1.16 -20.47
C ILE A 32 16.83 -2.22 -19.39
N VAL A 33 17.79 -3.12 -19.51
CA VAL A 33 18.10 -4.12 -18.48
C VAL A 33 18.66 -3.44 -17.23
N LYS A 34 19.58 -2.48 -17.38
CA LYS A 34 20.12 -1.71 -16.24
C LYS A 34 19.03 -0.89 -15.55
N SER A 35 18.15 -0.23 -16.29
CA SER A 35 17.04 0.53 -15.69
C SER A 35 16.06 -0.38 -14.94
N LYS A 36 15.76 -1.57 -15.45
CA LYS A 36 14.93 -2.57 -14.76
C LYS A 36 15.59 -3.08 -13.49
N VAL A 37 16.87 -3.42 -13.54
CA VAL A 37 17.62 -3.92 -12.35
C VAL A 37 17.71 -2.83 -11.27
N THR A 38 17.94 -1.59 -11.65
CA THR A 38 17.96 -0.45 -10.70
C THR A 38 16.57 -0.26 -10.08
N PHE A 39 15.51 -0.33 -10.89
CA PHE A 39 14.14 -0.20 -10.40
C PHE A 39 13.78 -1.21 -9.32
N PHE A 40 14.10 -2.50 -9.50
CA PHE A 40 13.81 -3.52 -8.49
C PHE A 40 14.60 -3.28 -7.19
N LYS A 41 15.83 -2.78 -7.26
CA LYS A 41 16.63 -2.43 -6.08
C LYS A 41 16.02 -1.29 -5.29
N ASP A 42 15.51 -0.26 -5.96
CA ASP A 42 14.83 0.87 -5.31
C ASP A 42 13.49 0.45 -4.69
N ALA A 43 12.90 -0.65 -5.16
CA ALA A 43 11.68 -1.21 -4.60
C ALA A 43 11.88 -1.90 -3.24
N TYR A 44 13.10 -2.36 -2.92
CA TYR A 44 13.40 -3.10 -1.68
C TYR A 44 13.60 -2.16 -0.48
N ASN A 45 12.70 -1.24 -0.28
CA ASN A 45 12.81 -0.13 0.68
C ASN A 45 11.89 -0.24 1.89
N TRP A 46 11.11 -1.32 1.99
CA TRP A 46 10.34 -1.55 3.20
C TRP A 46 11.26 -1.93 4.36
N ILE A 47 10.97 -1.37 5.51
CA ILE A 47 11.66 -1.66 6.77
C ILE A 47 10.63 -2.03 7.83
N PRO A 48 10.95 -2.96 8.74
CA PRO A 48 10.06 -3.29 9.85
C PRO A 48 9.79 -2.08 10.74
N SER A 49 8.62 -2.06 11.35
CA SER A 49 8.24 -1.05 12.34
C SER A 49 9.12 -1.18 13.58
N PHE A 50 9.78 -0.10 14.00
CA PHE A 50 10.75 -0.11 15.11
C PHE A 50 10.15 0.23 16.47
N CYS A 51 9.03 0.88 16.50
CA CYS A 51 8.45 1.39 17.72
C CYS A 51 7.30 0.52 18.19
N GLY A 52 7.31 0.18 19.47
CA GLY A 52 6.28 -0.55 20.15
C GLY A 52 4.93 0.16 20.18
N TYR A 53 4.35 0.40 19.01
CA TYR A 53 2.93 0.67 18.93
C TYR A 53 2.22 -0.63 19.22
N ASP A 54 1.44 -0.60 20.26
CA ASP A 54 0.69 -1.76 20.72
C ASP A 54 -0.56 -1.94 19.84
N TRP A 55 -0.33 -2.32 18.56
CA TRP A 55 -1.42 -2.74 17.70
C TRP A 55 -2.05 -3.99 18.29
N LYS A 56 -3.38 -3.98 18.40
CA LYS A 56 -4.12 -5.15 18.89
C LYS A 56 -3.71 -6.37 18.08
N LEU A 57 -3.30 -7.42 18.78
CA LEU A 57 -2.94 -8.69 18.14
C LEU A 57 -4.23 -9.48 17.84
N ILE A 58 -4.32 -10.07 16.66
CA ILE A 58 -5.25 -11.15 16.36
C ILE A 58 -4.46 -12.45 16.41
N ASP A 59 -4.77 -13.28 17.37
CA ASP A 59 -4.33 -14.68 17.50
C ASP A 59 -5.52 -15.63 17.29
N MET A 60 -5.27 -16.94 17.41
CA MET A 60 -6.30 -17.96 17.26
C MET A 60 -7.42 -17.83 18.31
N GLN A 61 -7.12 -17.37 19.52
CA GLN A 61 -8.12 -17.20 20.58
C GLN A 61 -9.08 -16.05 20.26
N ILE A 62 -8.55 -14.93 19.73
CA ILE A 62 -9.38 -13.79 19.32
C ILE A 62 -10.17 -14.15 18.06
N ALA A 63 -9.55 -14.85 17.13
CA ALA A 63 -10.18 -15.30 15.89
C ALA A 63 -11.36 -16.25 16.17
N SER A 64 -11.25 -17.17 17.16
CA SER A 64 -12.32 -18.09 17.53
C SER A 64 -13.59 -17.43 18.05
N ARG A 65 -13.50 -16.17 18.50
CA ARG A 65 -14.67 -15.37 18.90
C ARG A 65 -15.36 -14.66 17.72
N ARG A 66 -14.72 -14.60 16.58
CA ARG A 66 -15.18 -13.86 15.40
C ARG A 66 -15.54 -14.76 14.23
N PHE A 67 -14.91 -15.91 14.13
CA PHE A 67 -15.04 -16.84 13.00
C PHE A 67 -15.44 -18.22 13.50
N ASP A 68 -16.18 -18.94 12.67
CA ASP A 68 -16.41 -20.37 12.89
C ASP A 68 -15.10 -21.13 12.67
N MET A 69 -14.55 -21.66 13.77
CA MET A 69 -13.30 -22.42 13.75
C MET A 69 -13.51 -23.90 13.47
N GLU A 70 -14.73 -24.40 13.58
CA GLU A 70 -15.07 -25.80 13.30
C GLU A 70 -15.32 -26.04 11.81
N GLU A 71 -15.74 -25.00 11.10
CA GLU A 71 -15.91 -25.08 9.65
C GLU A 71 -14.57 -25.41 8.96
N PRO A 72 -14.51 -26.49 8.14
CA PRO A 72 -13.29 -26.90 7.48
C PRO A 72 -12.79 -25.82 6.51
N LEU A 73 -11.47 -25.67 6.44
CA LEU A 73 -10.84 -24.77 5.48
C LEU A 73 -10.93 -25.37 4.08
N PRO A 74 -11.41 -24.62 3.07
CA PRO A 74 -11.42 -25.08 1.69
C PRO A 74 -9.98 -25.25 1.16
N ASN A 75 -9.81 -26.09 0.16
CA ASN A 75 -8.51 -26.33 -0.48
C ASN A 75 -8.01 -25.13 -1.31
N TYR A 76 -8.91 -24.22 -1.64
CA TYR A 76 -8.61 -23.06 -2.48
C TYR A 76 -9.49 -21.88 -2.09
N VAL A 77 -8.84 -20.71 -1.93
CA VAL A 77 -9.51 -19.41 -1.79
C VAL A 77 -8.81 -18.41 -2.67
N ASP A 78 -9.56 -17.55 -3.34
CA ASP A 78 -9.04 -16.53 -4.24
C ASP A 78 -9.90 -15.26 -4.22
N LEU A 79 -9.35 -14.19 -3.68
CA LEU A 79 -10.01 -12.87 -3.57
C LEU A 79 -9.67 -11.94 -4.74
N ARG A 80 -8.88 -12.38 -5.72
CA ARG A 80 -8.38 -11.52 -6.82
C ARG A 80 -9.49 -10.87 -7.64
N ALA A 81 -10.64 -11.51 -7.76
CA ALA A 81 -11.77 -10.96 -8.51
C ALA A 81 -12.28 -9.62 -7.96
N ASN A 82 -12.13 -9.40 -6.66
CA ASN A 82 -12.56 -8.18 -5.96
C ASN A 82 -11.39 -7.24 -5.61
N PHE A 83 -10.17 -7.61 -6.02
CA PHE A 83 -9.01 -6.74 -5.82
C PHE A 83 -8.86 -5.73 -6.95
N PRO A 84 -8.30 -4.53 -6.66
CA PRO A 84 -8.00 -3.57 -7.71
C PRO A 84 -6.96 -4.15 -8.67
N GLN A 85 -6.96 -3.67 -9.91
CA GLN A 85 -5.95 -4.05 -10.89
C GLN A 85 -4.56 -3.68 -10.36
N ILE A 86 -3.64 -4.66 -10.42
CA ILE A 86 -2.27 -4.44 -9.98
C ILE A 86 -1.56 -3.44 -10.91
N GLN A 87 -1.20 -2.32 -10.35
CA GLN A 87 -0.51 -1.24 -11.04
C GLN A 87 1.01 -1.32 -10.81
N SER A 88 1.77 -0.78 -11.76
CA SER A 88 3.20 -0.59 -11.54
C SER A 88 3.45 0.65 -10.69
N MET A 89 4.24 0.51 -9.65
CA MET A 89 4.70 1.65 -8.84
C MET A 89 5.74 2.51 -9.57
N HIS A 90 6.31 2.01 -10.69
CA HIS A 90 7.32 2.77 -11.45
C HIS A 90 6.77 4.12 -11.93
N PRO A 91 7.52 5.21 -11.83
CA PRO A 91 8.95 5.29 -11.43
C PRO A 91 9.19 5.51 -9.91
N PHE A 92 8.17 5.46 -9.07
CA PHE A 92 8.26 5.79 -7.65
C PHE A 92 8.47 4.53 -6.80
N PRO A 93 9.34 4.58 -5.77
CA PRO A 93 9.60 3.44 -4.89
C PRO A 93 8.53 3.32 -3.78
N PHE A 94 7.25 3.27 -4.14
CA PHE A 94 6.12 3.32 -3.21
C PHE A 94 5.57 1.94 -2.84
N ASN A 95 6.39 0.86 -2.92
CA ASN A 95 5.93 -0.50 -2.66
C ASN A 95 5.10 -0.62 -1.36
N PRO A 96 5.55 -0.17 -0.17
CA PRO A 96 4.77 -0.34 1.05
C PRO A 96 3.47 0.48 1.05
N ILE A 97 3.50 1.69 0.49
CA ILE A 97 2.30 2.55 0.39
C ILE A 97 1.25 1.85 -0.49
N ILE A 98 1.65 1.40 -1.68
CA ILE A 98 0.73 0.78 -2.64
C ILE A 98 0.12 -0.51 -2.07
N SER A 99 0.91 -1.33 -1.36
CA SER A 99 0.39 -2.55 -0.72
C SER A 99 -0.69 -2.23 0.32
N VAL A 100 -0.51 -1.19 1.13
CA VAL A 100 -1.54 -0.71 2.07
C VAL A 100 -2.77 -0.17 1.32
N LEU A 101 -2.57 0.60 0.24
CA LEU A 101 -3.67 1.14 -0.56
C LEU A 101 -4.48 0.05 -1.28
N TYR A 102 -3.88 -1.09 -1.64
CA TYR A 102 -4.62 -2.23 -2.17
C TYR A 102 -5.59 -2.79 -1.13
N VAL A 103 -5.14 -2.96 0.11
CA VAL A 103 -6.02 -3.40 1.21
C VAL A 103 -7.10 -2.36 1.47
N ALA A 104 -6.74 -1.08 1.52
CA ALA A 104 -7.70 0.01 1.72
C ALA A 104 -8.80 0.01 0.64
N HIS A 105 -8.42 -0.07 -0.64
CA HIS A 105 -9.36 -0.14 -1.75
C HIS A 105 -10.31 -1.34 -1.64
N TYR A 106 -9.76 -2.53 -1.36
CA TYR A 106 -10.55 -3.74 -1.16
C TYR A 106 -11.55 -3.59 0.00
N GLN A 107 -11.11 -3.03 1.12
CA GLN A 107 -11.96 -2.83 2.28
C GLN A 107 -13.04 -1.76 2.06
N LEU A 108 -12.76 -0.71 1.29
CA LEU A 108 -13.81 0.23 0.87
C LEU A 108 -14.91 -0.50 0.10
N LEU A 109 -14.53 -1.33 -0.88
CA LEU A 109 -15.48 -2.12 -1.67
C LEU A 109 -16.28 -3.09 -0.78
N ARG A 110 -15.60 -3.85 0.06
CA ARG A 110 -16.21 -4.85 0.95
C ARG A 110 -17.21 -4.24 1.93
N ASN A 111 -16.91 -3.06 2.45
CA ASN A 111 -17.79 -2.34 3.38
C ASN A 111 -18.92 -1.56 2.68
N GLY A 112 -18.99 -1.56 1.34
CA GLY A 112 -19.96 -0.76 0.59
C GLY A 112 -19.73 0.74 0.73
N LEU A 113 -18.52 1.17 1.04
CA LEU A 113 -18.09 2.56 1.10
C LEU A 113 -17.76 3.09 -0.31
N PRO A 114 -17.71 4.42 -0.52
CA PRO A 114 -17.31 4.99 -1.80
C PRO A 114 -15.93 4.49 -2.24
N VAL A 115 -15.85 3.92 -3.44
CA VAL A 115 -14.61 3.38 -4.02
C VAL A 115 -14.10 4.34 -5.08
N PHE A 116 -12.81 4.67 -4.99
CA PHE A 116 -12.12 5.54 -5.94
C PHE A 116 -10.64 5.15 -6.04
N PRO A 117 -9.94 5.49 -7.11
CA PRO A 117 -8.48 5.29 -7.20
C PRO A 117 -7.79 6.07 -6.10
N LEU A 118 -6.91 5.43 -5.32
CA LEU A 118 -6.24 6.02 -4.16
C LEU A 118 -4.88 6.57 -4.53
N SER A 119 -4.58 7.79 -4.07
CA SER A 119 -3.33 8.49 -4.33
C SER A 119 -2.20 8.02 -3.41
N ALA A 120 -1.20 7.37 -3.98
CA ALA A 120 0.02 7.02 -3.25
C ALA A 120 0.87 8.26 -2.94
N MET A 121 0.86 9.27 -3.82
CA MET A 121 1.58 10.52 -3.62
C MET A 121 1.03 11.32 -2.44
N TYR A 122 -0.27 11.31 -2.21
CA TYR A 122 -0.87 11.96 -1.05
C TYR A 122 -0.33 11.38 0.27
N ILE A 123 -0.29 10.05 0.37
CA ILE A 123 0.29 9.37 1.54
C ILE A 123 1.78 9.70 1.67
N TYR A 124 2.52 9.63 0.59
CA TYR A 124 3.95 9.93 0.58
C TYR A 124 4.26 11.37 1.04
N LYS A 125 3.49 12.36 0.57
CA LYS A 125 3.65 13.75 0.99
C LYS A 125 3.36 13.94 2.48
N ASN A 126 2.30 13.33 2.99
CA ASN A 126 2.00 13.37 4.42
C ASN A 126 3.07 12.67 5.27
N LEU A 127 3.67 11.57 4.79
CA LEU A 127 4.81 10.93 5.46
C LEU A 127 6.02 11.86 5.58
N GLN A 128 6.30 12.73 4.61
CA GLN A 128 7.43 13.66 4.64
C GLN A 128 7.33 14.70 5.77
N PHE A 129 6.13 15.00 6.28
CA PHE A 129 5.97 15.89 7.43
C PHE A 129 6.51 15.29 8.74
N TYR A 130 6.65 13.98 8.85
CA TYR A 130 7.22 13.29 10.02
C TYR A 130 8.76 13.19 9.94
N ARG A 131 9.45 14.28 9.62
CA ARG A 131 10.84 14.41 9.15
C ARG A 131 11.98 13.80 9.98
N ASN A 132 11.73 13.13 11.07
CA ASN A 132 12.79 12.59 11.92
C ASN A 132 12.90 11.06 11.91
N VAL A 133 12.32 10.36 10.93
CA VAL A 133 12.25 8.90 10.99
C VAL A 133 12.94 8.30 9.78
N SER A 134 14.07 7.64 10.04
CA SER A 134 14.72 6.70 9.10
C SER A 134 13.82 5.53 8.66
N SER A 135 12.55 5.52 9.08
CA SER A 135 11.54 4.49 8.89
C SER A 135 10.33 4.94 8.05
N LEU A 136 10.52 5.84 7.10
CA LEU A 136 9.43 6.40 6.26
C LEU A 136 8.57 5.34 5.57
N PHE A 137 9.10 4.17 5.29
CA PHE A 137 8.39 3.08 4.62
C PHE A 137 8.05 1.90 5.52
N SER A 138 7.94 2.09 6.83
CA SER A 138 7.34 1.11 7.71
C SER A 138 5.82 1.17 7.65
N PHE A 139 5.17 0.04 7.90
CA PHE A 139 3.71 0.00 7.97
C PHE A 139 3.15 0.93 9.04
N GLU A 140 3.80 1.02 10.20
CA GLU A 140 3.37 1.91 11.28
C GLU A 140 3.26 3.36 10.82
N CYS A 141 4.28 3.88 10.12
CA CYS A 141 4.25 5.25 9.63
C CYS A 141 3.11 5.48 8.61
N ILE A 142 2.88 4.51 7.72
CA ILE A 142 1.81 4.59 6.72
C ILE A 142 0.43 4.55 7.40
N PHE A 143 0.21 3.63 8.35
CA PHE A 143 -1.05 3.53 9.08
C PHE A 143 -1.37 4.80 9.87
N ARG A 144 -0.39 5.36 10.58
CA ARG A 144 -0.54 6.63 11.29
C ARG A 144 -0.83 7.79 10.35
N THR A 145 -0.21 7.79 9.17
CA THR A 145 -0.49 8.80 8.16
C THR A 145 -1.95 8.72 7.72
N ILE A 146 -2.48 7.53 7.46
CA ILE A 146 -3.89 7.36 7.11
C ILE A 146 -4.80 7.76 8.27
N GLN A 147 -4.49 7.39 9.51
CA GLN A 147 -5.29 7.78 10.69
C GLN A 147 -5.30 9.28 10.94
N ASN A 148 -4.28 10.01 10.53
CA ASN A 148 -4.18 11.46 10.72
C ASN A 148 -4.69 12.27 9.52
N ALA A 149 -4.40 11.83 8.31
CA ALA A 149 -4.67 12.57 7.08
C ALA A 149 -5.76 11.95 6.20
N GLY A 150 -6.15 10.70 6.47
CA GLY A 150 -7.12 9.97 5.66
C GLY A 150 -6.55 9.49 4.32
N LEU A 151 -7.46 9.21 3.37
CA LEU A 151 -7.16 8.76 2.01
C LEU A 151 -7.67 9.76 0.99
N CYS A 152 -6.86 10.06 -0.01
CA CYS A 152 -7.17 10.97 -1.09
C CYS A 152 -7.38 10.23 -2.41
N SER A 153 -8.27 10.79 -3.25
CA SER A 153 -8.44 10.30 -4.61
C SER A 153 -7.25 10.67 -5.50
N GLU A 154 -6.85 9.74 -6.38
CA GLU A 154 -5.88 9.98 -7.44
C GLU A 154 -6.30 11.11 -8.39
N ASN A 155 -7.62 11.35 -8.54
CA ASN A 155 -8.14 12.46 -9.34
C ASN A 155 -7.93 13.82 -8.67
N ASP A 156 -7.94 13.89 -7.35
CA ASP A 156 -7.76 15.11 -6.58
C ASP A 156 -6.26 15.41 -6.35
N PHE A 157 -5.43 14.37 -6.20
CA PHE A 157 -3.98 14.51 -6.01
C PHE A 157 -3.22 13.39 -6.72
N ARG A 158 -2.74 13.68 -7.93
CA ARG A 158 -2.14 12.68 -8.82
C ARG A 158 -0.77 12.20 -8.37
N THR A 159 -0.52 10.91 -8.56
CA THR A 159 0.79 10.28 -8.37
C THR A 159 1.65 10.49 -9.62
N ASN A 160 2.31 11.63 -9.72
CA ASN A 160 3.17 12.00 -10.84
C ASN A 160 4.40 12.82 -10.38
N LYS A 161 5.29 13.12 -11.31
CA LYS A 161 6.52 13.85 -11.06
C LYS A 161 6.26 15.29 -10.61
N GLU A 162 5.28 15.94 -11.18
CA GLU A 162 4.86 17.30 -10.83
C GLU A 162 4.41 17.36 -9.37
N SER A 163 3.57 16.44 -8.93
CA SER A 163 3.14 16.35 -7.53
C SER A 163 4.31 16.02 -6.59
N LEU A 164 5.29 15.23 -7.04
CA LEU A 164 6.49 14.95 -6.27
C LEU A 164 7.33 16.22 -6.02
N GLU A 165 7.50 17.05 -7.04
CA GLU A 165 8.33 18.27 -7.03
C GLU A 165 7.64 19.43 -6.28
N ARG A 166 6.32 19.42 -6.15
CA ARG A 166 5.58 20.45 -5.39
C ARG A 166 6.00 20.44 -3.92
N MET A 167 6.50 21.57 -3.45
CA MET A 167 6.87 21.78 -2.04
C MET A 167 5.75 22.41 -1.21
N ASP A 168 4.64 22.77 -1.85
CA ASP A 168 3.53 23.46 -1.21
C ASP A 168 2.78 22.56 -0.24
N MET A 169 2.20 23.17 0.78
CA MET A 169 1.27 22.49 1.67
C MET A 169 0.05 22.02 0.87
N LEU A 170 -0.47 20.85 1.26
CA LEU A 170 -1.69 20.33 0.65
C LEU A 170 -2.86 21.30 0.93
N PRO A 171 -3.75 21.55 -0.05
CA PRO A 171 -4.92 22.38 0.15
C PRO A 171 -5.79 21.90 1.34
N ASN A 172 -6.28 22.81 2.16
CA ASN A 172 -7.04 22.47 3.36
C ASN A 172 -8.33 21.69 3.04
N ASP A 173 -9.03 22.09 1.99
CA ASP A 173 -10.24 21.42 1.49
C ASP A 173 -9.97 19.96 1.09
N LEU A 174 -8.84 19.71 0.46
CA LEU A 174 -8.39 18.37 0.11
C LEU A 174 -8.14 17.53 1.36
N VAL A 175 -7.46 18.10 2.36
CA VAL A 175 -7.17 17.40 3.61
C VAL A 175 -8.46 17.09 4.36
N GLU A 176 -9.38 18.04 4.48
CA GLU A 176 -10.68 17.84 5.14
C GLU A 176 -11.50 16.73 4.45
N LYS A 177 -11.58 16.74 3.11
CA LYS A 177 -12.25 15.69 2.33
C LYS A 177 -11.62 14.32 2.56
N SER A 178 -10.30 14.26 2.60
CA SER A 178 -9.54 13.01 2.77
C SER A 178 -9.74 12.38 4.15
N ARG A 179 -9.95 13.19 5.19
CA ARG A 179 -10.19 12.76 6.58
C ARG A 179 -11.44 11.91 6.76
N ALA A 180 -12.38 11.92 5.82
CA ALA A 180 -13.50 10.97 5.83
C ALA A 180 -13.04 9.51 5.96
N PHE A 181 -11.87 9.20 5.45
CA PHE A 181 -11.31 7.83 5.39
C PHE A 181 -10.15 7.61 6.38
N GLN A 182 -10.07 8.39 7.46
CA GLN A 182 -9.07 8.22 8.52
C GLN A 182 -9.46 7.14 9.56
N PHE A 183 -10.73 6.75 9.61
CA PHE A 183 -11.28 5.86 10.64
C PHE A 183 -11.01 4.40 10.29
N ILE A 184 -9.78 3.96 10.51
CA ILE A 184 -9.31 2.59 10.28
C ILE A 184 -8.92 1.90 11.58
N ASP A 185 -9.27 0.63 11.67
CA ASP A 185 -8.76 -0.30 12.68
C ASP A 185 -7.62 -1.13 12.09
N ILE A 186 -6.53 -1.25 12.82
CA ILE A 186 -5.35 -2.01 12.46
C ILE A 186 -5.13 -3.10 13.50
N TYR A 187 -4.89 -4.31 13.02
CA TYR A 187 -4.57 -5.44 13.88
C TYR A 187 -3.32 -6.14 13.36
N ARG A 188 -2.39 -6.41 14.24
CA ARG A 188 -1.26 -7.30 13.96
C ARG A 188 -1.75 -8.75 13.96
N VAL A 189 -1.25 -9.56 13.04
CA VAL A 189 -1.63 -10.96 12.88
C VAL A 189 -0.48 -11.86 13.33
N ASP A 190 -0.78 -12.90 14.08
CA ASP A 190 0.21 -13.92 14.44
C ASP A 190 0.62 -14.77 13.23
N HIS A 191 1.87 -15.27 13.23
CA HIS A 191 2.43 -16.12 12.18
C HIS A 191 1.88 -17.55 12.19
N ASN A 192 0.58 -17.69 12.43
CA ASN A 192 -0.11 -18.96 12.46
C ASN A 192 -0.77 -19.25 11.11
N LEU A 193 -0.41 -20.37 10.47
CA LEU A 193 -0.91 -20.75 9.15
C LEU A 193 -2.43 -20.85 9.10
N GLU A 194 -3.03 -21.51 10.09
CA GLU A 194 -4.48 -21.70 10.12
C GLU A 194 -5.20 -20.36 10.28
N LEU A 195 -4.71 -19.49 11.17
CA LEU A 195 -5.25 -18.15 11.37
C LEU A 195 -5.23 -17.34 10.06
N ILE A 196 -4.09 -17.32 9.37
CA ILE A 196 -3.96 -16.58 8.10
C ILE A 196 -4.95 -17.11 7.05
N LYS A 197 -5.07 -18.43 6.92
CA LYS A 197 -6.02 -19.05 5.98
C LYS A 197 -7.47 -18.75 6.35
N ARG A 198 -7.82 -18.71 7.64
CA ARG A 198 -9.17 -18.36 8.11
C ARG A 198 -9.50 -16.90 7.85
N LEU A 199 -8.57 -15.99 8.06
CA LEU A 199 -8.74 -14.58 7.70
C LEU A 199 -9.05 -14.44 6.21
N ILE A 200 -8.25 -15.07 5.35
CA ILE A 200 -8.45 -15.02 3.88
C ILE A 200 -9.77 -15.67 3.47
N LYS A 201 -10.16 -16.82 4.09
CA LYS A 201 -11.47 -17.46 3.87
C LYS A 201 -12.62 -16.50 4.21
N ASN A 202 -12.49 -15.70 5.24
CA ASN A 202 -13.48 -14.71 5.66
C ASN A 202 -13.33 -13.37 4.92
N GLU A 203 -12.71 -13.37 3.74
CA GLU A 203 -12.54 -12.19 2.89
C GLU A 203 -11.74 -11.07 3.56
N ILE A 204 -10.79 -11.43 4.43
CA ILE A 204 -9.89 -10.50 5.10
C ILE A 204 -8.48 -10.73 4.55
N PRO A 205 -8.03 -9.90 3.58
CA PRO A 205 -6.68 -10.00 3.04
C PRO A 205 -5.64 -9.62 4.09
N VAL A 206 -4.48 -10.28 4.06
CA VAL A 206 -3.43 -10.07 5.03
C VAL A 206 -2.24 -9.36 4.39
N LEU A 207 -1.96 -8.15 4.87
CA LEU A 207 -0.79 -7.37 4.48
C LEU A 207 0.46 -8.00 5.11
N CYS A 208 1.52 -8.19 4.34
CA CYS A 208 2.77 -8.77 4.82
C CYS A 208 3.99 -7.93 4.42
N GLY A 209 4.92 -7.80 5.36
CA GLY A 209 6.24 -7.22 5.17
C GLY A 209 7.31 -8.30 5.33
N PHE A 210 8.12 -8.52 4.30
CA PHE A 210 9.03 -9.64 4.22
C PHE A 210 10.41 -9.28 3.69
N VAL A 211 11.39 -10.10 4.05
CA VAL A 211 12.76 -9.96 3.59
C VAL A 211 12.93 -10.57 2.21
N VAL A 212 13.63 -9.90 1.33
CA VAL A 212 13.93 -10.35 -0.02
C VAL A 212 15.36 -10.88 -0.09
N TYR A 213 15.53 -12.08 -0.59
CA TYR A 213 16.81 -12.73 -0.78
C TYR A 213 17.13 -12.95 -2.28
N TYR A 214 16.11 -12.98 -3.12
CA TYR A 214 16.24 -13.18 -4.57
C TYR A 214 15.80 -11.95 -5.33
N ASP A 215 16.47 -11.67 -6.43
CA ASP A 215 16.04 -10.58 -7.30
C ASP A 215 14.64 -10.89 -7.87
N MET A 216 13.70 -10.00 -7.58
CA MET A 216 12.33 -10.13 -8.07
C MET A 216 12.26 -10.14 -9.60
N ALA A 217 13.24 -9.58 -10.30
CA ALA A 217 13.33 -9.70 -11.76
C ALA A 217 13.48 -11.16 -12.22
N GLY A 218 14.21 -11.99 -11.48
CA GLY A 218 14.36 -13.41 -11.76
C GLY A 218 13.08 -14.21 -11.44
N ILE A 219 12.32 -13.81 -10.44
CA ILE A 219 11.09 -14.49 -10.02
C ILE A 219 9.95 -14.29 -11.04
N GLN A 220 9.99 -13.23 -11.82
CA GLN A 220 8.94 -12.89 -12.80
C GLN A 220 8.55 -14.07 -13.70
N THR A 221 9.50 -14.88 -14.13
CA THR A 221 9.29 -15.99 -15.05
C THR A 221 8.66 -17.21 -14.37
N HIS A 222 9.05 -17.47 -13.13
CA HIS A 222 8.63 -18.68 -12.40
C HIS A 222 7.40 -18.47 -11.54
N MET A 223 7.06 -17.23 -11.23
CA MET A 223 5.92 -16.83 -10.38
C MET A 223 5.95 -17.36 -8.94
N TYR A 224 7.00 -18.11 -8.56
CA TYR A 224 7.18 -18.67 -7.22
C TYR A 224 8.33 -18.01 -6.49
N MET A 225 8.09 -17.67 -5.22
CA MET A 225 9.16 -17.22 -4.33
C MET A 225 9.92 -18.44 -3.78
N PRO A 226 11.22 -18.54 -4.05
CA PRO A 226 12.01 -19.63 -3.48
C PRO A 226 12.27 -19.39 -1.99
N ILE A 227 12.40 -20.49 -1.23
CA ILE A 227 12.85 -20.45 0.17
C ILE A 227 14.36 -20.19 0.18
N PRO A 228 14.87 -19.16 0.88
CA PRO A 228 16.31 -18.92 0.92
C PRO A 228 17.03 -19.99 1.76
N GLU A 229 18.15 -20.48 1.25
CA GLU A 229 19.02 -21.43 1.97
C GLU A 229 20.25 -20.72 2.57
N ARG A 230 20.98 -19.96 1.77
CA ARG A 230 22.23 -19.27 2.15
C ARG A 230 22.40 -17.92 1.46
N GLU A 231 21.36 -17.42 0.84
CA GLU A 231 21.41 -16.20 0.04
C GLU A 231 21.55 -14.96 0.92
N GLN A 232 22.20 -13.96 0.36
CA GLN A 232 22.34 -12.67 1.02
C GLN A 232 21.03 -11.87 0.94
N LYS A 233 20.67 -11.25 2.04
CA LYS A 233 19.54 -10.31 2.13
C LYS A 233 19.72 -9.13 1.18
N LEU A 234 18.74 -8.91 0.32
CA LEU A 234 18.70 -7.79 -0.64
C LEU A 234 17.97 -6.56 -0.10
N GLY A 235 16.97 -6.77 0.75
CA GLY A 235 16.17 -5.69 1.34
C GLY A 235 14.82 -6.19 1.83
N GLY A 236 13.84 -5.30 1.92
CA GLY A 236 12.47 -5.61 2.33
C GLY A 236 11.45 -5.20 1.30
N LEU A 237 10.43 -6.02 1.13
CA LEU A 237 9.26 -5.78 0.30
C LEU A 237 7.97 -6.01 1.08
N THR A 238 6.88 -5.54 0.50
CA THR A 238 5.53 -5.79 1.00
C THR A 238 4.64 -6.38 -0.08
N GLY A 239 3.62 -7.10 0.35
CA GLY A 239 2.57 -7.64 -0.50
C GLY A 239 1.29 -7.86 0.30
N VAL A 240 0.25 -8.32 -0.36
CA VAL A 240 -1.02 -8.65 0.26
C VAL A 240 -1.37 -10.09 -0.09
N LEU A 241 -1.59 -10.91 0.92
CA LEU A 241 -2.09 -12.27 0.74
C LEU A 241 -3.58 -12.21 0.45
N VAL A 242 -3.97 -12.66 -0.74
CA VAL A 242 -5.34 -12.56 -1.28
C VAL A 242 -5.95 -13.92 -1.59
N GLY A 243 -5.25 -15.00 -1.27
CA GLY A 243 -5.73 -16.35 -1.51
C GLY A 243 -4.71 -17.39 -1.09
N TYR A 244 -5.10 -18.65 -1.20
CA TYR A 244 -4.18 -19.77 -0.99
C TYR A 244 -4.59 -21.01 -1.81
N ILE A 245 -3.61 -21.87 -2.08
CA ILE A 245 -3.75 -23.12 -2.81
C ILE A 245 -3.18 -24.24 -1.95
N GLU A 246 -4.05 -25.04 -1.33
CA GLU A 246 -3.63 -26.08 -0.39
C GLU A 246 -2.76 -27.16 -1.04
N GLU A 247 -3.11 -27.59 -2.24
CA GLU A 247 -2.35 -28.59 -3.01
C GLU A 247 -0.89 -28.18 -3.21
N ARG A 248 -0.65 -26.87 -3.41
CA ARG A 248 0.69 -26.31 -3.66
C ARG A 248 1.37 -25.79 -2.40
N LYS A 249 0.69 -25.77 -1.27
CA LYS A 249 1.15 -25.15 0.00
C LYS A 249 1.63 -23.72 -0.20
N THR A 250 0.88 -22.92 -0.99
CA THR A 250 1.24 -21.55 -1.32
C THR A 250 0.10 -20.58 -1.06
N PHE A 251 0.47 -19.35 -0.66
CA PHE A 251 -0.41 -18.18 -0.74
C PHE A 251 -0.33 -17.53 -2.12
N ILE A 252 -1.41 -16.87 -2.53
CA ILE A 252 -1.46 -15.95 -3.66
C ILE A 252 -1.21 -14.55 -3.08
N MET A 253 -0.13 -13.88 -3.53
CA MET A 253 0.28 -12.58 -3.02
C MET A 253 0.33 -11.54 -4.15
N THR A 254 -0.14 -10.33 -3.87
CA THR A 254 0.01 -9.19 -4.78
C THR A 254 1.47 -8.77 -4.90
N THR A 255 1.83 -8.18 -6.03
CA THR A 255 3.05 -7.39 -6.17
C THR A 255 2.71 -5.93 -6.46
N THR A 256 3.72 -5.08 -6.59
CA THR A 256 3.56 -3.68 -7.01
C THR A 256 4.33 -3.39 -8.32
N PHE A 257 4.63 -4.44 -9.07
CA PHE A 257 5.41 -4.37 -10.30
C PHE A 257 4.54 -4.31 -11.58
N GLY A 258 3.22 -4.22 -11.42
CA GLY A 258 2.25 -4.13 -12.51
C GLY A 258 1.71 -5.47 -12.96
N SER A 259 0.62 -5.42 -13.73
CA SER A 259 -0.10 -6.62 -14.20
C SER A 259 0.68 -7.51 -15.19
N LYS A 260 1.79 -7.01 -15.74
CA LYS A 260 2.67 -7.79 -16.60
C LYS A 260 3.71 -8.63 -15.82
N TYR A 261 3.80 -8.44 -14.50
CA TYR A 261 4.71 -9.18 -13.65
C TYR A 261 4.03 -10.45 -13.11
N GLY A 262 4.74 -11.55 -13.06
CA GLY A 262 4.23 -12.82 -12.53
C GLY A 262 2.94 -13.28 -13.21
N SER A 263 1.99 -13.76 -12.40
CA SER A 263 0.65 -14.13 -12.86
C SER A 263 -0.30 -12.93 -12.73
N SER A 264 -0.34 -12.05 -13.73
CA SER A 264 -1.17 -10.82 -13.74
C SER A 264 -0.92 -9.89 -12.54
N GLY A 265 0.33 -9.75 -12.11
CA GLY A 265 0.73 -8.94 -10.96
C GLY A 265 0.79 -9.71 -9.64
N TYR A 266 0.57 -11.01 -9.66
CA TYR A 266 0.61 -11.88 -8.48
C TYR A 266 1.76 -12.88 -8.54
N VAL A 267 2.20 -13.31 -7.37
CA VAL A 267 3.18 -14.37 -7.18
C VAL A 267 2.67 -15.40 -6.18
N PHE A 268 3.21 -16.61 -6.24
CA PHE A 268 2.90 -17.68 -5.30
C PHE A 268 4.02 -17.79 -4.26
N VAL A 269 3.64 -17.68 -2.98
CA VAL A 269 4.58 -17.66 -1.86
C VAL A 269 4.36 -18.89 -1.00
N PRO A 270 5.39 -19.70 -0.73
CA PRO A 270 5.26 -20.87 0.14
C PRO A 270 4.73 -20.51 1.52
N TYR A 271 3.89 -21.36 2.10
CA TYR A 271 3.36 -21.15 3.46
C TYR A 271 4.48 -20.91 4.47
N THR A 272 5.56 -21.67 4.38
CA THR A 272 6.73 -21.55 5.26
C THR A 272 7.44 -20.21 5.16
N TYR A 273 7.36 -19.54 4.00
CA TYR A 273 7.93 -18.18 3.85
C TYR A 273 7.16 -17.16 4.68
N ILE A 274 5.84 -17.29 4.70
CA ILE A 274 4.94 -16.36 5.42
C ILE A 274 4.90 -16.65 6.92
N THR A 275 4.96 -17.93 7.31
CA THR A 275 4.85 -18.33 8.72
C THR A 275 6.19 -18.29 9.47
N ASP A 276 7.32 -18.14 8.78
CA ASP A 276 8.62 -17.94 9.41
C ASP A 276 8.84 -16.44 9.71
N PRO A 277 8.87 -16.02 11.00
CA PRO A 277 9.03 -14.61 11.36
C PRO A 277 10.41 -14.04 11.00
N ARG A 278 11.38 -14.85 10.59
CA ARG A 278 12.67 -14.40 10.08
C ARG A 278 12.57 -13.98 8.60
N LEU A 279 11.65 -14.54 7.85
CA LEU A 279 11.41 -14.26 6.44
C LEU A 279 10.31 -13.21 6.27
N THR A 280 9.18 -13.40 6.94
CA THR A 280 8.08 -12.43 7.01
C THR A 280 8.02 -11.84 8.42
N MET A 281 8.39 -10.59 8.56
CA MET A 281 8.59 -9.97 9.87
C MET A 281 7.31 -9.37 10.44
N GLU A 282 6.38 -8.96 9.59
CA GLU A 282 5.15 -8.29 9.99
C GLU A 282 3.96 -8.76 9.17
N LEU A 283 2.86 -9.01 9.85
CA LEU A 283 1.56 -9.35 9.27
C LEU A 283 0.50 -8.45 9.88
N TYR A 284 -0.34 -7.84 9.04
CA TYR A 284 -1.41 -6.94 9.47
C TYR A 284 -2.71 -7.20 8.70
N VAL A 285 -3.82 -6.90 9.35
CA VAL A 285 -5.10 -6.67 8.70
C VAL A 285 -5.61 -5.28 9.04
N MET A 286 -6.35 -4.71 8.10
CA MET A 286 -6.91 -3.37 8.22
C MET A 286 -8.39 -3.41 7.85
N ASP A 287 -9.22 -2.66 8.58
CA ASP A 287 -10.63 -2.49 8.26
C ASP A 287 -11.08 -1.04 8.51
N PHE A 288 -12.15 -0.61 7.85
CA PHE A 288 -12.75 0.69 8.09
C PHE A 288 -13.83 0.61 9.18
N GLN A 289 -13.86 1.62 10.04
CA GLN A 289 -14.97 1.87 10.96
C GLN A 289 -16.13 2.50 10.17
N LYS A 290 -16.89 1.65 9.47
CA LYS A 290 -17.90 2.06 8.49
C LYS A 290 -18.82 3.16 8.99
N ASP A 291 -19.43 3.00 10.16
CA ASP A 291 -20.38 3.96 10.71
C ASP A 291 -19.76 5.35 10.90
N ARG A 292 -18.48 5.40 11.28
CA ARG A 292 -17.75 6.67 11.45
C ARG A 292 -17.44 7.34 10.11
N VAL A 293 -17.04 6.54 9.10
CA VAL A 293 -16.80 7.04 7.74
C VAL A 293 -18.09 7.60 7.15
N GLU A 294 -19.19 6.86 7.23
CA GLU A 294 -20.50 7.30 6.72
C GLU A 294 -21.01 8.55 7.43
N SER A 295 -20.86 8.60 8.76
CA SER A 295 -21.24 9.77 9.57
C SER A 295 -20.45 11.02 9.16
N TYR A 296 -19.16 10.90 8.96
CA TYR A 296 -18.31 12.01 8.53
C TYR A 296 -18.64 12.49 7.11
N ILE A 297 -18.88 11.58 6.17
CA ILE A 297 -19.31 11.92 4.80
C ILE A 297 -20.64 12.67 4.82
N LEU A 298 -21.60 12.25 5.66
CA LEU A 298 -22.88 12.93 5.81
C LEU A 298 -22.70 14.34 6.38
N GLN A 299 -21.81 14.52 7.34
CA GLN A 299 -21.48 15.81 7.92
C GLN A 299 -20.90 16.77 6.87
N LEU A 300 -19.93 16.29 6.06
CA LEU A 300 -19.35 17.09 4.97
C LEU A 300 -20.42 17.54 3.95
N LYS A 301 -21.34 16.65 3.55
CA LYS A 301 -22.42 17.00 2.64
C LYS A 301 -23.30 18.11 3.19
N LYS A 302 -23.69 18.03 4.47
CA LYS A 302 -24.50 19.07 5.13
C LYS A 302 -23.78 20.41 5.18
N MET A 303 -22.48 20.43 5.46
CA MET A 303 -21.68 21.65 5.46
C MET A 303 -21.66 22.30 4.06
N THR A 304 -21.41 21.52 3.01
CA THR A 304 -21.40 22.01 1.63
C THR A 304 -22.77 22.54 1.20
N GLU A 305 -23.86 21.90 1.60
CA GLU A 305 -25.22 22.36 1.33
C GLU A 305 -25.53 23.69 2.03
N LEU A 306 -25.10 23.86 3.29
CA LEU A 306 -25.23 25.10 4.03
C LEU A 306 -24.47 26.25 3.38
N GLU A 307 -23.17 26.04 3.05
CA GLU A 307 -22.34 27.03 2.35
C GLU A 307 -22.95 27.44 1.01
N THR A 308 -23.45 26.46 0.23
CA THR A 308 -24.11 26.73 -1.06
C THR A 308 -25.39 27.55 -0.87
N THR A 309 -26.12 27.31 0.21
CA THR A 309 -27.37 28.04 0.52
C THR A 309 -27.08 29.48 0.96
N GLU A 310 -26.05 29.67 1.79
CA GLU A 310 -25.61 31.00 2.22
C GLU A 310 -25.08 31.85 1.05
N LEU A 311 -24.29 31.25 0.17
CA LEU A 311 -23.80 31.86 -1.08
C LEU A 311 -24.98 32.32 -1.97
N LYS A 312 -26.00 31.46 -2.15
CA LYS A 312 -27.22 31.81 -2.90
C LYS A 312 -28.02 32.91 -2.26
N GLN A 313 -28.13 32.97 -0.92
CA GLN A 313 -28.79 34.02 -0.19
C GLN A 313 -28.02 35.33 -0.30
N SER A 314 -26.71 35.31 -0.14
CA SER A 314 -25.85 36.48 -0.31
C SER A 314 -25.92 37.05 -1.72
N ALA A 315 -25.88 36.20 -2.74
CA ALA A 315 -26.02 36.60 -4.15
C ALA A 315 -27.39 37.20 -4.45
N LYS A 316 -28.48 36.72 -3.79
CA LYS A 316 -29.82 37.35 -3.89
C LYS A 316 -29.88 38.68 -3.20
N LYS A 317 -29.17 38.88 -2.10
CA LYS A 317 -29.10 40.17 -1.37
C LYS A 317 -28.35 41.21 -2.21
N TYR A 318 -27.19 40.86 -2.77
CA TYR A 318 -26.45 41.76 -3.67
C TYR A 318 -27.27 42.18 -4.91
N LYS A 319 -28.01 41.25 -5.56
CA LYS A 319 -28.91 41.60 -6.67
C LYS A 319 -30.08 42.49 -6.28
N ARG A 320 -30.54 42.55 -5.03
CA ARG A 320 -31.59 43.44 -4.59
C ARG A 320 -31.07 44.86 -4.29
N ASP A 321 -29.86 44.97 -3.78
CA ASP A 321 -29.28 46.25 -3.39
C ASP A 321 -28.78 47.08 -4.62
N ASP A 322 -28.34 46.39 -5.72
CA ASP A 322 -27.86 47.04 -6.96
C ASP A 322 -28.97 47.62 -7.86
N PHE A 323 -30.23 47.20 -7.70
CA PHE A 323 -31.35 47.69 -8.53
C PHE A 323 -32.32 48.61 -7.83
N GLY A 324 -32.09 48.94 -6.54
CA GLY A 324 -32.98 49.78 -5.74
C GLY A 324 -32.69 51.31 -5.81
N GLY A 325 -31.61 51.73 -6.43
CA GLY A 325 -31.07 53.07 -6.36
C GLY A 325 -31.05 53.92 -7.64
N LEU A 326 -31.47 53.43 -8.78
CA LEU A 326 -31.27 54.11 -10.08
C LEU A 326 -32.53 54.66 -10.74
N PHE A 327 -33.69 54.60 -10.10
CA PHE A 327 -34.91 55.23 -10.58
C PHE A 327 -35.67 55.89 -9.41
N LYS A 328 -35.13 57.00 -8.93
CA LYS A 328 -35.90 58.04 -8.22
C LYS A 328 -35.41 59.40 -8.68
#